data_fab9545e3ba81bec2a1bdc89980448c1
#
_entry.id   fab9545e3ba81bec2a1bdc89980448c1
#
_cell.length_a   1.000
_cell.length_b   1.000
_cell.length_c   1.000
_cell.angle_alpha   90.00
_cell.angle_beta   90.00
_cell.angle_gamma   90.00
#
_symmetry.space_group_name_H-M   'P 1'
#
loop_
_entity.id
_entity.type
_entity.pdbx_description
1 polymer ?
#
loop_
_entity_poly.entity_id
_entity_poly.type
_entity_poly.pdbx_seq_one_letter_code
_entity_poly.pdbx_strand_id
1 'polypeptide(L)'
;MATYDLLVFSWNDIFPSLPQTGTSSDLVGQSFSLPPVSGDIVEYIDQDSFTGSFGDHGFVTNRIRGQLDGQSIDNGMVNPEFSYYIYDSNGQFMGEMYAITLNNSNLSDIEAFTFDFKPIAGETYTLSGENQTPATPYSNLYVCFTSGTLIETPGGQIPVESLKKGDLVLTRDSGPQPVIWTGCQSKTYMSLLLNEKIRPILIHENALGPGTPEVPLLVSPQHRILISSPIVERMFGVSEVLLAAKKLLSLKGVEQIVPDGGVTYHHILCKRHEILVANGCLSETLFLGTQAVEILSSDQLEEIDTLLPGKAEKMELHHAAQAANVLLGKASRMAVRHNENNQPLQRRDLYATRGYEPLNEIGRHRS
;
A
#
# COMPACT_ATOMS: atom_id res chain seq x y z
N MET A 1 5.76 14.67 12.34
CA MET A 1 5.89 15.22 10.99
C MET A 1 6.98 14.42 10.30
N ALA A 2 6.66 13.75 9.22
CA ALA A 2 7.66 13.14 8.36
C ALA A 2 8.05 14.15 7.27
N THR A 3 9.30 14.12 6.83
CA THR A 3 9.79 14.93 5.73
C THR A 3 10.32 14.02 4.63
N TYR A 4 10.09 14.38 3.39
CA TYR A 4 10.49 13.63 2.21
C TYR A 4 11.10 14.59 1.19
N ASP A 5 12.10 14.12 0.45
CA ASP A 5 12.67 14.86 -0.67
C ASP A 5 11.77 14.75 -1.90
N LEU A 6 11.43 15.88 -2.49
CA LEU A 6 10.60 15.98 -3.68
C LEU A 6 11.38 16.69 -4.78
N LEU A 7 11.53 16.03 -5.93
CA LEU A 7 12.12 16.63 -7.13
C LEU A 7 11.07 17.47 -7.84
N VAL A 8 11.33 18.76 -8.01
CA VAL A 8 10.43 19.71 -8.63
C VAL A 8 11.08 20.42 -9.82
N PHE A 9 10.26 20.82 -10.77
CA PHE A 9 10.64 21.53 -12.00
C PHE A 9 9.81 22.78 -12.12
N SER A 10 10.42 23.91 -12.43
CA SER A 10 9.69 25.15 -12.63
C SER A 10 8.81 25.09 -13.90
N TRP A 11 7.86 26.02 -13.99
CA TRP A 11 7.08 26.18 -15.22
C TRP A 11 7.99 26.33 -16.44
N ASN A 12 9.05 27.13 -16.31
CA ASN A 12 9.99 27.39 -17.40
C ASN A 12 10.82 26.16 -17.79
N ASP A 13 11.07 25.23 -16.87
CA ASP A 13 11.75 23.97 -17.20
C ASP A 13 10.89 23.07 -18.07
N ILE A 14 9.59 23.08 -17.83
CA ILE A 14 8.62 22.20 -18.53
C ILE A 14 8.06 22.89 -19.78
N PHE A 15 7.66 24.14 -19.64
CA PHE A 15 6.94 24.89 -20.68
C PHE A 15 7.56 26.26 -20.98
N PRO A 16 8.84 26.34 -21.41
CA PRO A 16 9.53 27.61 -21.57
C PRO A 16 8.91 28.52 -22.62
N SER A 17 8.07 27.99 -23.51
CA SER A 17 7.44 28.73 -24.60
C SER A 17 5.94 28.97 -24.40
N LEU A 18 5.36 28.44 -23.31
CA LEU A 18 3.93 28.64 -23.04
C LEU A 18 3.73 29.76 -22.03
N PRO A 19 2.76 30.65 -22.23
CA PRO A 19 2.40 31.64 -21.24
C PRO A 19 1.78 30.94 -20.03
N GLN A 20 2.14 31.38 -18.84
CA GLN A 20 1.61 30.87 -17.56
C GLN A 20 0.18 31.41 -17.31
N THR A 21 -0.62 31.48 -18.35
CA THR A 21 -1.99 31.98 -18.32
C THR A 21 -2.89 31.01 -19.06
N GLY A 22 -3.94 30.55 -18.42
CA GLY A 22 -4.88 29.62 -19.00
C GLY A 22 -5.55 28.76 -17.97
N THR A 23 -6.28 27.77 -18.44
CA THR A 23 -6.90 26.72 -17.60
C THR A 23 -6.03 25.46 -17.64
N SER A 24 -6.19 24.58 -16.66
CA SER A 24 -5.51 23.28 -16.62
C SER A 24 -5.68 22.47 -17.90
N SER A 25 -6.86 22.57 -18.52
CA SER A 25 -7.18 21.89 -19.78
C SER A 25 -6.35 22.37 -20.98
N ASP A 26 -5.78 23.57 -20.93
CA ASP A 26 -4.95 24.09 -22.02
C ASP A 26 -3.60 23.38 -22.12
N LEU A 27 -3.18 22.68 -21.09
CA LEU A 27 -1.97 21.85 -21.08
C LEU A 27 -2.17 20.47 -21.71
N VAL A 28 -3.41 20.00 -21.82
CA VAL A 28 -3.71 18.69 -22.43
C VAL A 28 -3.34 18.70 -23.91
N GLY A 29 -2.57 17.73 -24.34
CA GLY A 29 -2.04 17.63 -25.70
C GLY A 29 -0.73 18.35 -25.92
N GLN A 30 -0.24 19.13 -24.95
CA GLN A 30 1.10 19.72 -25.02
C GLN A 30 2.17 18.65 -24.83
N SER A 31 3.32 18.89 -25.48
CA SER A 31 4.51 18.06 -25.29
C SER A 31 5.61 18.89 -24.66
N PHE A 32 6.42 18.24 -23.84
CA PHE A 32 7.57 18.86 -23.19
C PHE A 32 8.77 17.93 -23.21
N SER A 33 9.95 18.49 -23.02
CA SER A 33 11.20 17.75 -22.86
C SER A 33 11.99 18.43 -21.75
N LEU A 34 12.41 17.65 -20.76
CA LEU A 34 13.20 18.19 -19.67
C LEU A 34 14.60 18.57 -20.12
N PRO A 35 15.13 19.69 -19.62
CA PRO A 35 16.51 20.07 -19.86
C PRO A 35 17.47 19.04 -19.22
N PRO A 36 18.73 18.98 -19.67
CA PRO A 36 19.73 18.08 -19.10
C PRO A 36 20.08 18.36 -17.63
N VAL A 37 19.66 19.49 -17.10
CA VAL A 37 19.96 19.95 -15.74
C VAL A 37 18.79 19.55 -14.83
N SER A 38 19.15 19.02 -13.68
CA SER A 38 18.25 18.54 -12.63
C SER A 38 17.27 19.63 -12.15
N GLY A 39 16.03 19.24 -11.93
CA GLY A 39 15.10 20.03 -11.12
C GLY A 39 15.61 20.25 -9.69
N ASP A 40 14.98 21.15 -8.97
CA ASP A 40 15.33 21.45 -7.58
C ASP A 40 14.77 20.37 -6.63
N ILE A 41 15.50 20.10 -5.56
CA ILE A 41 15.01 19.21 -4.48
C ILE A 41 14.43 20.09 -3.37
N VAL A 42 13.18 19.82 -3.03
CA VAL A 42 12.47 20.49 -1.94
C VAL A 42 11.99 19.50 -0.91
N GLU A 43 11.84 19.95 0.33
CA GLU A 43 11.22 19.15 1.38
C GLU A 43 9.70 19.15 1.27
N TYR A 44 9.12 17.98 1.17
CA TYR A 44 7.69 17.77 1.40
C TYR A 44 7.46 17.43 2.87
N ILE A 45 6.66 18.25 3.56
CA ILE A 45 6.38 18.12 4.98
C ILE A 45 4.98 17.56 5.15
N ASP A 46 4.91 16.33 5.64
CA ASP A 46 3.66 15.68 6.00
C ASP A 46 3.19 16.18 7.38
N GLN A 47 2.11 16.94 7.40
CA GLN A 47 1.51 17.48 8.62
C GLN A 47 0.31 16.68 9.10
N ASP A 48 -0.10 15.65 8.38
CA ASP A 48 -1.33 14.89 8.66
C ASP A 48 -1.23 13.91 9.83
N SER A 49 -0.78 14.39 10.99
CA SER A 49 -0.81 13.54 12.18
C SER A 49 -2.16 13.48 12.91
N PHE A 50 -3.24 14.15 12.46
CA PHE A 50 -4.37 14.32 13.40
C PHE A 50 -5.81 14.32 12.93
N THR A 51 -6.20 14.32 11.69
CA THR A 51 -7.65 14.26 11.38
C THR A 51 -7.97 13.36 10.21
N GLY A 52 -8.54 12.22 10.52
CA GLY A 52 -8.94 11.15 9.60
C GLY A 52 -10.14 11.47 8.71
N SER A 53 -10.10 12.49 7.88
CA SER A 53 -11.07 12.63 6.80
C SER A 53 -10.50 13.44 5.65
N PHE A 54 -10.02 12.73 4.63
CA PHE A 54 -10.13 13.21 3.27
C PHE A 54 -11.58 12.96 2.84
N GLY A 55 -12.42 13.87 3.09
CA GLY A 55 -13.78 13.89 2.63
C GLY A 55 -14.28 15.29 2.82
N ASP A 56 -14.77 15.88 1.75
CA ASP A 56 -15.39 17.19 1.71
C ASP A 56 -14.44 18.37 1.94
N HIS A 57 -13.81 18.89 0.88
CA HIS A 57 -13.23 20.24 0.80
C HIS A 57 -12.26 20.64 1.93
N GLY A 58 -11.63 19.68 2.58
CA GLY A 58 -10.60 19.93 3.58
C GLY A 58 -9.26 20.18 2.91
N PHE A 59 -8.71 21.35 3.11
CA PHE A 59 -7.38 21.76 2.66
C PHE A 59 -6.33 20.72 3.01
N VAL A 60 -5.56 20.28 2.01
CA VAL A 60 -4.35 19.48 2.23
C VAL A 60 -3.41 20.36 3.07
N THR A 61 -3.08 19.91 4.27
CA THR A 61 -2.19 20.67 5.18
C THR A 61 -0.72 20.41 4.92
N ASN A 62 -0.41 19.56 3.97
CA ASN A 62 0.95 19.20 3.58
C ASN A 62 1.63 20.36 2.85
N ARG A 63 2.85 20.68 3.26
CA ARG A 63 3.58 21.85 2.80
C ARG A 63 4.90 21.47 2.17
N ILE A 64 5.34 22.31 1.24
CA ILE A 64 6.67 22.27 0.64
C ILE A 64 7.54 23.32 1.32
N ARG A 65 8.82 22.99 1.52
CA ARG A 65 9.85 23.92 1.96
C ARG A 65 11.07 23.77 1.06
N GLY A 66 11.56 24.87 0.56
CA GLY A 66 12.77 24.90 -0.26
C GLY A 66 12.83 26.07 -1.20
N GLN A 67 13.70 25.96 -2.19
CA GLN A 67 13.87 26.95 -3.24
C GLN A 67 13.66 26.30 -4.59
N LEU A 68 13.05 27.05 -5.50
CA LEU A 68 12.86 26.72 -6.90
C LEU A 68 13.49 27.87 -7.70
N ASP A 69 14.45 27.59 -8.57
CA ASP A 69 15.20 28.61 -9.32
C ASP A 69 15.77 29.73 -8.41
N GLY A 70 16.16 29.39 -7.16
CA GLY A 70 16.67 30.35 -6.16
C GLY A 70 15.59 31.20 -5.48
N GLN A 71 14.30 30.95 -5.75
CA GLN A 71 13.18 31.61 -5.08
C GLN A 71 12.54 30.66 -4.05
N SER A 72 12.19 31.20 -2.86
CA SER A 72 11.52 30.39 -1.84
C SER A 72 10.12 29.98 -2.30
N ILE A 73 9.84 28.68 -2.22
CA ILE A 73 8.50 28.09 -2.41
C ILE A 73 7.94 27.56 -1.09
N ASP A 74 8.41 28.09 0.03
CA ASP A 74 7.91 27.70 1.36
C ASP A 74 6.39 27.89 1.45
N ASN A 75 5.73 26.88 2.00
CA ASN A 75 4.29 26.73 2.09
C ASN A 75 3.55 26.42 0.78
N GLY A 76 4.25 26.12 -0.30
CA GLY A 76 3.66 25.54 -1.50
C GLY A 76 2.94 24.21 -1.18
N MET A 77 1.99 23.84 -2.01
CA MET A 77 1.22 22.61 -1.90
C MET A 77 1.29 21.82 -3.19
N VAL A 78 1.50 20.50 -3.08
CA VAL A 78 1.24 19.61 -4.21
C VAL A 78 -0.26 19.44 -4.33
N ASN A 79 -0.80 19.78 -5.49
CA ASN A 79 -2.23 19.69 -5.72
C ASN A 79 -2.56 18.40 -6.49
N PRO A 80 -3.10 17.37 -5.85
CA PRO A 80 -3.43 16.12 -6.52
C PRO A 80 -4.65 16.25 -7.46
N GLU A 81 -5.47 17.30 -7.32
CA GLU A 81 -6.62 17.55 -8.19
C GLU A 81 -6.19 18.07 -9.57
N PHE A 82 -4.93 18.51 -9.70
CA PHE A 82 -4.34 18.96 -10.93
C PHE A 82 -3.16 18.08 -11.31
N SER A 83 -3.45 16.88 -11.76
CA SER A 83 -2.46 15.99 -12.35
C SER A 83 -2.79 15.67 -13.79
N TYR A 84 -1.75 15.32 -14.54
CA TYR A 84 -1.80 15.00 -15.96
C TYR A 84 -1.20 13.63 -16.21
N TYR A 85 -1.85 12.84 -17.05
CA TYR A 85 -1.28 11.58 -17.52
C TYR A 85 -0.17 11.84 -18.52
N ILE A 86 0.99 11.23 -18.31
CA ILE A 86 2.19 11.42 -19.11
C ILE A 86 2.48 10.18 -19.94
N TYR A 87 2.71 10.42 -21.23
CA TYR A 87 3.06 9.39 -22.21
C TYR A 87 4.40 9.74 -22.86
N ASP A 88 5.21 8.72 -23.16
CA ASP A 88 6.45 8.88 -23.93
C ASP A 88 6.15 9.11 -25.44
N SER A 89 7.21 9.31 -26.23
CA SER A 89 7.13 9.49 -27.69
C SER A 89 6.55 8.28 -28.45
N ASN A 90 6.50 7.09 -27.81
CA ASN A 90 5.93 5.86 -28.37
C ASN A 90 4.45 5.68 -27.95
N GLY A 91 3.90 6.59 -27.16
CA GLY A 91 2.56 6.50 -26.61
C GLY A 91 2.44 5.54 -25.43
N GLN A 92 3.55 5.16 -24.80
CA GLN A 92 3.56 4.36 -23.57
C GLN A 92 3.27 5.26 -22.37
N PHE A 93 2.34 4.85 -21.51
CA PHE A 93 2.06 5.53 -20.25
C PHE A 93 3.25 5.45 -19.30
N MET A 94 3.70 6.60 -18.82
CA MET A 94 4.87 6.73 -17.95
C MET A 94 4.51 6.97 -16.50
N GLY A 95 3.42 7.66 -16.23
CA GLY A 95 2.97 8.07 -14.91
C GLY A 95 2.19 9.37 -14.94
N GLU A 96 2.15 10.07 -13.81
CA GLU A 96 1.44 11.35 -13.68
C GLU A 96 2.40 12.49 -13.32
N MET A 97 2.07 13.68 -13.80
CA MET A 97 2.69 14.96 -13.44
C MET A 97 1.72 15.72 -12.55
N TYR A 98 2.17 16.19 -11.41
CA TYR A 98 1.37 16.93 -10.44
C TYR A 98 1.76 18.40 -10.42
N ALA A 99 0.77 19.29 -10.42
CA ALA A 99 1.01 20.71 -10.27
C ALA A 99 1.29 21.09 -8.81
N ILE A 100 2.19 22.05 -8.62
CA ILE A 100 2.49 22.65 -7.33
C ILE A 100 2.00 24.11 -7.37
N THR A 101 1.18 24.48 -6.39
CA THR A 101 0.62 25.81 -6.24
C THR A 101 1.05 26.45 -4.93
N LEU A 102 1.39 27.74 -4.93
CA LEU A 102 1.75 28.48 -3.70
C LEU A 102 0.52 28.98 -2.94
N ASN A 103 -0.55 29.26 -3.67
CA ASN A 103 -1.81 29.76 -3.10
C ASN A 103 -2.97 28.91 -3.58
N ASN A 104 -3.80 28.48 -2.69
CA ASN A 104 -4.86 27.47 -2.87
C ASN A 104 -6.03 27.93 -3.77
N SER A 105 -5.85 28.86 -4.70
CA SER A 105 -7.01 29.54 -5.26
C SER A 105 -7.28 29.40 -6.74
N ASN A 106 -6.32 29.17 -7.62
CA ASN A 106 -6.60 29.06 -9.06
C ASN A 106 -5.50 28.31 -9.82
N LEU A 107 -5.89 27.68 -10.91
CA LEU A 107 -5.03 27.02 -11.89
C LEU A 107 -3.97 27.95 -12.53
N SER A 108 -4.21 29.27 -12.53
CA SER A 108 -3.27 30.29 -12.96
C SER A 108 -2.03 30.41 -12.06
N ASP A 109 -2.02 29.74 -10.92
CA ASP A 109 -0.99 29.88 -9.89
C ASP A 109 -0.08 28.63 -9.79
N ILE A 110 0.03 27.86 -10.90
CA ILE A 110 0.96 26.73 -10.97
C ILE A 110 2.38 27.26 -11.06
N GLU A 111 3.14 27.09 -10.00
CA GLU A 111 4.54 27.54 -9.93
C GLU A 111 5.51 26.48 -10.44
N ALA A 112 5.19 25.21 -10.21
CA ALA A 112 6.07 24.10 -10.51
C ALA A 112 5.30 22.80 -10.77
N PHE A 113 6.05 21.79 -11.15
CA PHE A 113 5.55 20.43 -11.35
C PHE A 113 6.45 19.42 -10.66
N THR A 114 5.88 18.29 -10.28
CA THR A 114 6.58 17.10 -9.85
C THR A 114 6.00 15.86 -10.54
N PHE A 115 6.74 14.77 -10.57
CA PHE A 115 6.36 13.55 -11.27
C PHE A 115 6.35 12.37 -10.31
N ASP A 116 5.47 11.41 -10.54
CA ASP A 116 5.45 10.13 -9.82
C ASP A 116 6.39 9.07 -10.43
N PHE A 117 7.10 9.44 -11.46
CA PHE A 117 8.17 8.66 -12.09
C PHE A 117 9.41 9.54 -12.23
N LYS A 118 10.57 8.94 -12.53
CA LYS A 118 11.79 9.67 -12.80
C LYS A 118 11.88 9.99 -14.29
N PRO A 119 11.57 11.21 -14.73
CA PRO A 119 11.66 11.57 -16.13
C PRO A 119 13.12 11.60 -16.60
N ILE A 120 13.35 11.23 -17.85
CA ILE A 120 14.68 11.18 -18.49
C ILE A 120 14.91 12.48 -19.23
N ALA A 121 16.02 13.16 -18.93
CA ALA A 121 16.40 14.40 -19.60
C ALA A 121 16.57 14.18 -21.12
N GLY A 122 16.00 15.08 -21.90
CA GLY A 122 16.04 15.02 -23.38
C GLY A 122 14.97 14.12 -24.02
N GLU A 123 14.28 13.29 -23.25
CA GLU A 123 13.11 12.56 -23.75
C GLU A 123 11.91 13.51 -23.90
N THR A 124 11.05 13.24 -24.87
CA THR A 124 9.83 14.00 -25.13
C THR A 124 8.63 13.28 -24.55
N TYR A 125 7.87 14.00 -23.75
CA TYR A 125 6.66 13.53 -23.10
C TYR A 125 5.45 14.32 -23.58
N THR A 126 4.28 13.69 -23.59
CA THR A 126 3.01 14.33 -23.97
C THR A 126 2.01 14.21 -22.83
N LEU A 127 1.33 15.31 -22.51
CA LEU A 127 0.23 15.33 -21.55
C LEU A 127 -1.05 14.86 -22.23
N SER A 128 -1.69 13.86 -21.64
CA SER A 128 -2.96 13.34 -22.13
C SER A 128 -3.96 13.24 -20.98
N GLY A 129 -5.02 14.02 -21.09
CA GLY A 129 -6.05 14.04 -20.07
C GLY A 129 -5.63 14.76 -18.79
N GLU A 130 -6.61 15.32 -18.13
CA GLU A 130 -6.50 15.95 -16.83
C GLU A 130 -7.24 15.07 -15.83
N ASN A 131 -6.58 14.70 -14.75
CA ASN A 131 -7.24 13.99 -13.67
C ASN A 131 -7.87 15.01 -12.72
N GLN A 132 -9.13 15.37 -12.98
CA GLN A 132 -9.88 16.32 -12.14
C GLN A 132 -10.47 15.68 -10.87
N THR A 133 -10.35 14.39 -10.74
CA THR A 133 -10.75 13.68 -9.54
C THR A 133 -9.74 12.60 -9.26
N PRO A 134 -9.02 12.64 -8.14
CA PRO A 134 -8.36 11.45 -7.64
C PRO A 134 -9.43 10.49 -7.15
N ALA A 135 -10.20 9.96 -8.11
CA ALA A 135 -11.24 8.99 -7.84
C ALA A 135 -10.66 7.58 -7.74
N THR A 136 -9.67 7.42 -6.89
CA THR A 136 -9.50 6.13 -6.25
C THR A 136 -10.18 6.28 -4.89
N PRO A 137 -11.37 5.71 -4.68
CA PRO A 137 -11.97 5.70 -3.35
C PRO A 137 -10.93 5.19 -2.36
N TYR A 138 -10.65 5.95 -1.31
CA TYR A 138 -9.66 5.62 -0.27
C TYR A 138 -9.96 4.31 0.48
N SER A 139 -11.08 3.66 0.16
CA SER A 139 -11.52 2.38 0.69
C SER A 139 -10.75 1.17 0.14
N ASN A 140 -9.89 1.31 -0.88
CA ASN A 140 -9.55 0.23 -1.81
C ASN A 140 -8.27 -0.56 -1.52
N LEU A 141 -7.67 -0.49 -0.33
CA LEU A 141 -6.52 -1.32 0.04
C LEU A 141 -6.86 -2.19 1.25
N TYR A 142 -7.60 -3.28 1.04
CA TYR A 142 -7.98 -4.10 2.18
C TYR A 142 -6.99 -5.19 2.52
N VAL A 143 -6.67 -6.10 1.66
CA VAL A 143 -5.84 -7.26 2.00
C VAL A 143 -4.83 -7.50 0.90
N CYS A 144 -3.66 -6.86 1.03
CA CYS A 144 -2.60 -6.99 0.04
C CYS A 144 -1.26 -7.27 0.69
N PHE A 145 -0.53 -8.20 0.09
CA PHE A 145 0.91 -8.30 0.23
C PHE A 145 1.59 -7.33 -0.72
N THR A 146 2.86 -7.06 -0.52
CA THR A 146 3.66 -6.31 -1.50
C THR A 146 4.56 -7.26 -2.29
N SER A 147 5.00 -6.84 -3.48
CA SER A 147 6.02 -7.59 -4.25
C SER A 147 7.20 -7.97 -3.39
N GLY A 148 7.75 -9.14 -3.63
CA GLY A 148 8.86 -9.72 -2.86
C GLY A 148 8.43 -10.46 -1.59
N THR A 149 7.14 -10.42 -1.20
CA THR A 149 6.65 -11.24 -0.09
C THR A 149 6.70 -12.71 -0.45
N LEU A 150 7.36 -13.51 0.37
CA LEU A 150 7.51 -14.96 0.18
C LEU A 150 6.32 -15.70 0.79
N ILE A 151 5.58 -16.42 -0.03
CA ILE A 151 4.42 -17.24 0.39
C ILE A 151 4.83 -18.69 0.45
N GLU A 152 4.51 -19.35 1.56
CA GLU A 152 4.78 -20.78 1.75
C GLU A 152 3.90 -21.64 0.83
N THR A 153 4.53 -22.59 0.16
CA THR A 153 3.89 -23.57 -0.72
C THR A 153 4.42 -24.98 -0.38
N PRO A 154 3.77 -26.06 -0.83
CA PRO A 154 4.30 -27.41 -0.66
C PRO A 154 5.68 -27.61 -1.31
N GLY A 155 6.06 -26.79 -2.29
CA GLY A 155 7.35 -26.81 -2.98
C GLY A 155 8.40 -25.87 -2.39
N GLY A 156 8.09 -25.14 -1.31
CA GLY A 156 8.93 -24.11 -0.72
C GLY A 156 8.34 -22.70 -0.94
N GLN A 157 9.11 -21.69 -0.61
CA GLN A 157 8.67 -20.30 -0.68
C GLN A 157 8.65 -19.78 -2.11
N ILE A 158 7.60 -19.06 -2.49
CA ILE A 158 7.43 -18.42 -3.81
C ILE A 158 7.10 -16.94 -3.58
N PRO A 159 7.73 -15.99 -4.31
CA PRO A 159 7.32 -14.60 -4.29
C PRO A 159 5.86 -14.43 -4.72
N VAL A 160 5.12 -13.58 -4.01
CA VAL A 160 3.67 -13.39 -4.22
C VAL A 160 3.32 -13.03 -5.66
N GLU A 161 4.16 -12.21 -6.32
CA GLU A 161 4.01 -11.82 -7.72
C GLU A 161 4.18 -12.96 -8.73
N SER A 162 4.76 -14.07 -8.29
CA SER A 162 4.97 -15.26 -9.13
C SER A 162 3.83 -16.27 -9.00
N LEU A 163 2.97 -16.12 -7.99
CA LEU A 163 1.82 -17.02 -7.79
C LEU A 163 0.79 -16.89 -8.92
N LYS A 164 0.25 -18.02 -9.34
CA LYS A 164 -0.76 -18.13 -10.39
C LYS A 164 -1.96 -18.93 -9.89
N LYS A 165 -3.09 -18.75 -10.57
CA LYS A 165 -4.28 -19.60 -10.39
C LYS A 165 -3.91 -21.07 -10.51
N GLY A 166 -4.30 -21.86 -9.52
CA GLY A 166 -4.04 -23.29 -9.41
C GLY A 166 -2.81 -23.66 -8.59
N ASP A 167 -1.89 -22.72 -8.31
CA ASP A 167 -0.78 -22.95 -7.39
C ASP A 167 -1.31 -23.26 -6.00
N LEU A 168 -0.63 -24.16 -5.28
CA LEU A 168 -0.98 -24.50 -3.91
C LEU A 168 -0.23 -23.61 -2.93
N VAL A 169 -0.95 -22.94 -2.03
CA VAL A 169 -0.39 -22.22 -0.90
C VAL A 169 -0.67 -22.98 0.40
N LEU A 170 0.27 -22.94 1.32
CA LEU A 170 0.08 -23.58 2.64
C LEU A 170 -0.78 -22.69 3.51
N THR A 171 -1.90 -23.24 3.95
CA THR A 171 -2.79 -22.57 4.91
C THR A 171 -2.71 -23.24 6.28
N ARG A 172 -2.86 -22.45 7.32
CA ARG A 172 -2.76 -22.95 8.71
C ARG A 172 -3.81 -24.01 9.05
N ASP A 173 -5.05 -23.78 8.63
CA ASP A 173 -6.19 -24.57 9.12
C ASP A 173 -6.66 -25.63 8.12
N SER A 174 -6.40 -25.44 6.83
CA SER A 174 -6.93 -26.28 5.75
C SER A 174 -5.84 -27.04 4.96
N GLY A 175 -4.56 -26.94 5.39
CA GLY A 175 -3.43 -27.50 4.64
C GLY A 175 -3.22 -26.79 3.29
N PRO A 176 -2.66 -27.48 2.28
CA PRO A 176 -2.47 -26.88 0.96
C PRO A 176 -3.81 -26.53 0.31
N GLN A 177 -3.99 -25.27 -0.10
CA GLN A 177 -5.18 -24.80 -0.79
C GLN A 177 -4.82 -24.17 -2.14
N PRO A 178 -5.62 -24.41 -3.19
CA PRO A 178 -5.36 -23.80 -4.49
C PRO A 178 -5.70 -22.31 -4.47
N VAL A 179 -4.82 -21.52 -5.09
CA VAL A 179 -5.10 -20.14 -5.45
C VAL A 179 -6.17 -20.12 -6.54
N ILE A 180 -7.28 -19.45 -6.28
CA ILE A 180 -8.39 -19.33 -7.24
C ILE A 180 -8.17 -18.13 -8.16
N TRP A 181 -7.65 -17.04 -7.60
CA TRP A 181 -7.38 -15.80 -8.32
C TRP A 181 -6.26 -15.01 -7.65
N THR A 182 -5.52 -14.27 -8.46
CA THR A 182 -4.55 -13.28 -8.02
C THR A 182 -4.79 -11.97 -8.76
N GLY A 183 -4.65 -10.85 -8.07
CA GLY A 183 -4.69 -9.53 -8.68
C GLY A 183 -3.59 -8.65 -8.13
N CYS A 184 -3.24 -7.60 -8.85
CA CYS A 184 -2.29 -6.62 -8.35
C CYS A 184 -2.71 -5.19 -8.69
N GLN A 185 -2.17 -4.24 -7.92
CA GLN A 185 -2.34 -2.81 -8.13
C GLN A 185 -1.07 -2.09 -7.69
N SER A 186 -0.48 -1.31 -8.59
CA SER A 186 0.65 -0.45 -8.26
C SER A 186 0.19 0.89 -7.71
N LYS A 187 0.96 1.41 -6.76
CA LYS A 187 0.84 2.76 -6.21
C LYS A 187 2.20 3.43 -6.34
N THR A 188 2.19 4.60 -6.93
CA THR A 188 3.39 5.39 -7.13
C THR A 188 3.86 6.02 -5.83
N TYR A 189 5.12 6.46 -5.80
CA TYR A 189 5.67 7.21 -4.67
C TYR A 189 4.79 8.41 -4.31
N MET A 190 4.36 9.20 -5.31
CA MET A 190 3.51 10.37 -5.08
C MET A 190 2.13 9.99 -4.53
N SER A 191 1.51 8.93 -5.04
CA SER A 191 0.24 8.43 -4.48
C SER A 191 0.38 8.08 -3.00
N LEU A 192 1.49 7.46 -2.61
CA LEU A 192 1.78 7.12 -1.21
C LEU A 192 2.08 8.36 -0.37
N LEU A 193 2.82 9.31 -0.94
CA LEU A 193 3.19 10.56 -0.28
C LEU A 193 1.95 11.40 0.04
N LEU A 194 1.06 11.54 -0.93
CA LEU A 194 -0.16 12.34 -0.82
C LEU A 194 -1.28 11.64 -0.02
N ASN A 195 -1.19 10.32 0.18
CA ASN A 195 -2.25 9.57 0.84
C ASN A 195 -1.71 8.58 1.88
N GLU A 196 -1.67 9.03 3.14
CA GLU A 196 -1.25 8.19 4.28
C GLU A 196 -2.05 6.88 4.39
N LYS A 197 -3.34 6.88 4.03
CA LYS A 197 -4.22 5.71 4.19
C LYS A 197 -3.83 4.52 3.33
N ILE A 198 -3.05 4.76 2.27
CA ILE A 198 -2.58 3.71 1.35
C ILE A 198 -1.11 3.35 1.54
N ARG A 199 -0.39 4.04 2.43
CA ARG A 199 1.02 3.75 2.73
C ARG A 199 1.16 2.38 3.37
N PRO A 200 2.07 1.54 2.90
CA PRO A 200 2.25 0.22 3.47
C PRO A 200 2.76 0.25 4.91
N ILE A 201 2.46 -0.81 5.63
CA ILE A 201 2.97 -1.07 6.97
C ILE A 201 4.13 -2.05 6.86
N LEU A 202 5.29 -1.63 7.32
CA LEU A 202 6.49 -2.45 7.47
C LEU A 202 6.49 -3.10 8.85
N ILE A 203 6.54 -4.42 8.86
CA ILE A 203 6.71 -5.23 10.07
C ILE A 203 8.12 -5.81 10.01
N HIS A 204 9.02 -5.28 10.81
CA HIS A 204 10.41 -5.71 10.84
C HIS A 204 10.55 -7.15 11.32
N GLU A 205 11.66 -7.76 10.97
CA GLU A 205 12.06 -9.09 11.46
C GLU A 205 11.93 -9.16 12.98
N ASN A 206 11.35 -10.26 13.48
CA ASN A 206 11.09 -10.52 14.90
C ASN A 206 10.13 -9.53 15.62
N ALA A 207 9.48 -8.59 14.92
CA ALA A 207 8.60 -7.61 15.57
C ALA A 207 7.36 -8.23 16.22
N LEU A 208 6.92 -9.39 15.76
CA LEU A 208 5.75 -10.11 16.30
C LEU A 208 6.12 -11.26 17.26
N GLY A 209 7.40 -11.50 17.43
CA GLY A 209 7.96 -12.55 18.27
C GLY A 209 9.22 -13.16 17.64
N PRO A 210 10.00 -13.97 18.36
CA PRO A 210 11.23 -14.57 17.85
C PRO A 210 11.01 -15.34 16.54
N GLY A 211 11.70 -14.93 15.46
CA GLY A 211 11.58 -15.48 14.13
C GLY A 211 10.26 -15.14 13.41
N THR A 212 9.54 -14.08 13.84
CA THR A 212 8.26 -13.71 13.24
C THR A 212 8.15 -12.19 13.08
N PRO A 213 8.09 -11.63 11.85
CA PRO A 213 8.44 -12.31 10.60
C PRO A 213 9.88 -12.82 10.57
N GLU A 214 10.23 -13.75 9.67
CA GLU A 214 11.59 -14.23 9.44
C GLU A 214 12.44 -13.22 8.66
N VAL A 215 11.78 -12.50 7.74
CA VAL A 215 12.30 -11.36 7.00
C VAL A 215 11.25 -10.25 7.03
N PRO A 216 11.61 -8.98 6.86
CA PRO A 216 10.64 -7.89 6.93
C PRO A 216 9.42 -8.14 6.04
N LEU A 217 8.22 -7.93 6.59
CA LEU A 217 6.96 -8.12 5.90
C LEU A 217 6.32 -6.76 5.65
N LEU A 218 6.09 -6.44 4.38
CA LEU A 218 5.43 -5.21 3.95
C LEU A 218 4.01 -5.52 3.45
N VAL A 219 3.00 -4.89 4.02
CA VAL A 219 1.59 -5.16 3.70
C VAL A 219 0.77 -3.89 3.63
N SER A 220 -0.42 -3.95 3.03
CA SER A 220 -1.36 -2.84 3.07
C SER A 220 -1.84 -2.55 4.50
N PRO A 221 -2.25 -1.31 4.82
CA PRO A 221 -2.66 -0.92 6.17
C PRO A 221 -3.78 -1.76 6.77
N GLN A 222 -4.68 -2.24 5.94
CA GLN A 222 -5.84 -3.04 6.36
C GLN A 222 -5.58 -4.54 6.37
N HIS A 223 -4.43 -5.00 5.85
CA HIS A 223 -4.08 -6.41 5.84
C HIS A 223 -4.03 -6.94 7.26
N ARG A 224 -4.74 -8.03 7.52
CA ARG A 224 -4.86 -8.54 8.88
C ARG A 224 -3.81 -9.59 9.16
N ILE A 225 -3.18 -9.41 10.31
CA ILE A 225 -2.19 -10.32 10.88
C ILE A 225 -2.86 -11.12 11.98
N LEU A 226 -2.60 -12.43 12.02
CA LEU A 226 -3.10 -13.28 13.09
C LEU A 226 -2.32 -12.99 14.37
N ILE A 227 -3.02 -12.73 15.45
CA ILE A 227 -2.46 -12.52 16.78
C ILE A 227 -3.01 -13.59 17.71
N SER A 228 -2.12 -14.32 18.37
CA SER A 228 -2.49 -15.36 19.36
C SER A 228 -1.56 -15.26 20.54
N SER A 229 -2.10 -14.91 21.69
CA SER A 229 -1.33 -14.77 22.94
C SER A 229 -2.21 -14.81 24.17
N PRO A 230 -1.65 -15.07 25.36
CA PRO A 230 -2.37 -14.96 26.62
C PRO A 230 -2.95 -13.55 26.88
N ILE A 231 -2.39 -12.51 26.28
CA ILE A 231 -2.92 -11.14 26.37
C ILE A 231 -4.21 -11.02 25.58
N VAL A 232 -4.25 -11.60 24.37
CA VAL A 232 -5.47 -11.65 23.54
C VAL A 232 -6.58 -12.39 24.31
N GLU A 233 -6.28 -13.55 24.82
CA GLU A 233 -7.26 -14.36 25.55
C GLU A 233 -7.84 -13.62 26.77
N ARG A 234 -6.99 -12.98 27.58
CA ARG A 234 -7.44 -12.17 28.74
C ARG A 234 -8.20 -10.92 28.37
N MET A 235 -7.84 -10.27 27.25
CA MET A 235 -8.48 -9.00 26.86
C MET A 235 -9.78 -9.20 26.09
N PHE A 236 -9.90 -10.31 25.37
CA PHE A 236 -10.93 -10.50 24.35
C PHE A 236 -11.78 -11.75 24.56
N GLY A 237 -11.33 -12.67 25.43
CA GLY A 237 -12.04 -13.94 25.69
C GLY A 237 -11.94 -14.95 24.53
N VAL A 238 -11.00 -14.74 23.60
CA VAL A 238 -10.75 -15.62 22.45
C VAL A 238 -9.26 -15.91 22.35
N SER A 239 -8.89 -17.09 21.83
CA SER A 239 -7.50 -17.53 21.76
C SER A 239 -6.69 -16.77 20.69
N GLU A 240 -7.39 -16.25 19.66
CA GLU A 240 -6.75 -15.60 18.52
C GLU A 240 -7.68 -14.57 17.84
N VAL A 241 -7.06 -13.59 17.18
CA VAL A 241 -7.75 -12.54 16.42
C VAL A 241 -6.94 -12.17 15.18
N LEU A 242 -7.63 -11.75 14.12
CA LEU A 242 -7.03 -11.11 12.95
C LEU A 242 -7.12 -9.59 13.09
N LEU A 243 -5.98 -8.91 13.22
CA LEU A 243 -5.92 -7.46 13.38
C LEU A 243 -5.24 -6.78 12.18
N ALA A 244 -5.83 -5.70 11.70
CA ALA A 244 -5.25 -4.89 10.64
C ALA A 244 -3.86 -4.37 11.04
N ALA A 245 -2.88 -4.46 10.13
CA ALA A 245 -1.48 -4.08 10.37
C ALA A 245 -1.34 -2.66 10.92
N LYS A 246 -2.14 -1.69 10.45
CA LYS A 246 -2.17 -0.33 10.98
C LYS A 246 -2.51 -0.25 12.49
N LYS A 247 -3.15 -1.25 13.05
CA LYS A 247 -3.44 -1.32 14.50
C LYS A 247 -2.25 -1.78 15.33
N LEU A 248 -1.19 -2.23 14.67
CA LEU A 248 0.05 -2.68 15.27
C LEU A 248 1.13 -1.58 15.30
N LEU A 249 0.88 -0.38 14.76
CA LEU A 249 1.85 0.73 14.73
C LEU A 249 2.40 1.17 16.09
N SER A 250 1.74 0.83 17.19
CA SER A 250 2.29 1.05 18.53
C SER A 250 3.28 -0.04 18.99
N LEU A 251 3.52 -1.09 18.19
CA LEU A 251 4.56 -2.07 18.46
C LEU A 251 5.92 -1.57 18.01
N LYS A 252 6.95 -1.90 18.79
CA LYS A 252 8.34 -1.69 18.37
C LYS A 252 8.63 -2.55 17.14
N GLY A 253 9.18 -1.94 16.10
CA GLY A 253 9.48 -2.64 14.83
C GLY A 253 8.27 -2.78 13.91
N VAL A 254 7.24 -1.96 14.09
CA VAL A 254 6.13 -1.81 13.13
C VAL A 254 5.99 -0.33 12.81
N GLU A 255 6.08 0.02 11.53
CA GLU A 255 6.03 1.40 11.08
C GLU A 255 5.31 1.52 9.73
N GLN A 256 4.82 2.71 9.46
CA GLN A 256 4.26 3.06 8.16
C GLN A 256 5.33 3.77 7.34
N ILE A 257 5.51 3.37 6.09
CA ILE A 257 6.60 3.88 5.24
C ILE A 257 6.10 4.34 3.86
N VAL A 258 6.92 5.15 3.20
CA VAL A 258 6.76 5.52 1.79
C VAL A 258 7.97 4.98 1.04
N PRO A 259 7.87 3.82 0.35
CA PRO A 259 8.97 3.29 -0.45
C PRO A 259 9.28 4.19 -1.65
N ASP A 260 10.56 4.50 -1.89
CA ASP A 260 11.02 5.42 -2.94
C ASP A 260 10.56 5.06 -4.36
N GLY A 261 10.42 3.76 -4.65
CA GLY A 261 9.93 3.26 -5.94
C GLY A 261 8.41 3.06 -6.01
N GLY A 262 7.66 3.53 -5.01
CA GLY A 262 6.26 3.16 -4.86
C GLY A 262 6.09 1.71 -4.37
N VAL A 263 4.91 1.13 -4.57
CA VAL A 263 4.60 -0.23 -4.12
C VAL A 263 3.63 -0.92 -5.07
N THR A 264 3.82 -2.20 -5.34
CA THR A 264 2.80 -3.03 -5.98
C THR A 264 2.17 -3.94 -4.94
N TYR A 265 0.86 -3.80 -4.79
CA TYR A 265 0.02 -4.59 -3.90
C TYR A 265 -0.54 -5.80 -4.63
N HIS A 266 -0.47 -6.98 -3.99
CA HIS A 266 -0.92 -8.25 -4.53
C HIS A 266 -2.00 -8.86 -3.66
N HIS A 267 -3.05 -9.37 -4.30
CA HIS A 267 -4.13 -10.12 -3.68
C HIS A 267 -3.97 -11.61 -3.95
N ILE A 268 -4.27 -12.44 -2.95
CA ILE A 268 -4.40 -13.90 -3.09
C ILE A 268 -5.81 -14.28 -2.67
N LEU A 269 -6.59 -14.88 -3.57
CA LEU A 269 -7.91 -15.39 -3.28
C LEU A 269 -7.90 -16.92 -3.29
N CYS A 270 -8.34 -17.51 -2.19
CA CYS A 270 -8.64 -18.94 -2.07
C CYS A 270 -10.15 -19.18 -2.08
N LYS A 271 -10.58 -20.45 -2.10
CA LYS A 271 -12.00 -20.81 -2.08
C LYS A 271 -12.71 -20.37 -0.79
N ARG A 272 -11.95 -20.21 0.30
CA ARG A 272 -12.37 -19.73 1.61
C ARG A 272 -11.44 -18.62 2.06
N HIS A 273 -11.86 -17.89 3.07
CA HIS A 273 -10.97 -16.97 3.78
C HIS A 273 -9.99 -17.79 4.62
N GLU A 274 -8.73 -17.83 4.22
CA GLU A 274 -7.69 -18.68 4.81
C GLU A 274 -6.63 -17.82 5.51
N ILE A 275 -5.87 -18.45 6.38
CA ILE A 275 -4.65 -17.90 6.97
C ILE A 275 -3.46 -18.65 6.38
N LEU A 276 -2.56 -17.91 5.74
CA LEU A 276 -1.36 -18.45 5.13
C LEU A 276 -0.08 -17.93 5.81
N VAL A 277 1.05 -18.47 5.43
CA VAL A 277 2.37 -18.05 5.94
C VAL A 277 3.04 -17.18 4.89
N ALA A 278 3.33 -15.94 5.25
CA ALA A 278 3.99 -14.93 4.43
C ALA A 278 5.21 -14.36 5.17
N ASN A 279 6.41 -14.47 4.60
CA ASN A 279 7.67 -14.11 5.26
C ASN A 279 7.80 -14.70 6.68
N GLY A 280 7.32 -15.92 6.91
CA GLY A 280 7.27 -16.52 8.22
C GLY A 280 6.25 -15.88 9.19
N CYS A 281 5.22 -15.23 8.70
CA CYS A 281 4.16 -14.60 9.47
C CYS A 281 2.78 -15.11 9.04
N LEU A 282 1.91 -15.42 10.01
CA LEU A 282 0.53 -15.83 9.76
C LEU A 282 -0.34 -14.60 9.43
N SER A 283 -0.94 -14.59 8.25
CA SER A 283 -1.75 -13.49 7.74
C SER A 283 -2.86 -13.98 6.81
N GLU A 284 -3.85 -13.14 6.57
CA GLU A 284 -5.06 -13.53 5.84
C GLU A 284 -4.90 -13.54 4.31
N THR A 285 -5.73 -14.35 3.63
CA THR A 285 -6.00 -14.22 2.20
C THR A 285 -7.10 -13.18 1.96
N LEU A 286 -7.35 -12.81 0.70
CA LEU A 286 -8.45 -11.91 0.35
C LEU A 286 -9.80 -12.53 0.78
N PHE A 287 -10.59 -11.74 1.50
CA PHE A 287 -11.97 -12.06 1.86
C PHE A 287 -12.94 -11.28 0.95
N LEU A 288 -13.81 -11.99 0.24
CA LEU A 288 -14.85 -11.41 -0.60
C LEU A 288 -16.09 -11.07 0.26
N GLY A 289 -16.01 -10.00 1.04
CA GLY A 289 -17.17 -9.42 1.73
C GLY A 289 -17.72 -8.23 0.94
N THR A 290 -18.78 -7.59 1.46
CA THR A 290 -19.39 -6.38 0.85
C THR A 290 -18.37 -5.29 0.55
N GLN A 291 -17.33 -5.20 1.35
CA GLN A 291 -16.25 -4.23 1.17
C GLN A 291 -15.28 -4.60 0.03
N ALA A 292 -15.08 -5.89 -0.26
CA ALA A 292 -14.20 -6.32 -1.37
C ALA A 292 -14.79 -5.94 -2.72
N VAL A 293 -16.12 -5.94 -2.83
CA VAL A 293 -16.85 -5.54 -4.05
C VAL A 293 -16.65 -4.05 -4.37
N GLU A 294 -16.41 -3.22 -3.37
CA GLU A 294 -16.12 -1.78 -3.55
C GLU A 294 -14.69 -1.50 -4.01
N ILE A 295 -13.79 -2.50 -3.98
CA ILE A 295 -12.34 -2.34 -4.12
C ILE A 295 -11.83 -2.81 -5.46
N LEU A 296 -12.36 -3.94 -5.91
CA LEU A 296 -11.97 -4.58 -7.15
C LEU A 296 -12.59 -3.81 -8.31
N SER A 297 -11.86 -3.70 -9.41
CA SER A 297 -12.43 -3.14 -10.63
C SER A 297 -13.59 -4.01 -11.13
N SER A 298 -14.48 -3.44 -11.96
CA SER A 298 -15.55 -4.19 -12.59
C SER A 298 -15.05 -5.45 -13.29
N ASP A 299 -13.93 -5.33 -13.99
CA ASP A 299 -13.34 -6.45 -14.74
C ASP A 299 -12.81 -7.54 -13.80
N GLN A 300 -12.17 -7.16 -12.68
CA GLN A 300 -11.71 -8.10 -11.65
C GLN A 300 -12.88 -8.81 -10.97
N LEU A 301 -13.98 -8.09 -10.70
CA LEU A 301 -15.18 -8.68 -10.12
C LEU A 301 -15.84 -9.66 -11.07
N GLU A 302 -15.95 -9.34 -12.35
CA GLU A 302 -16.50 -10.21 -13.38
C GLU A 302 -15.64 -11.49 -13.54
N GLU A 303 -14.31 -11.34 -13.52
CA GLU A 303 -13.39 -12.48 -13.53
C GLU A 303 -13.61 -13.38 -12.30
N ILE A 304 -13.68 -12.79 -11.10
CA ILE A 304 -13.89 -13.53 -9.86
C ILE A 304 -15.27 -14.20 -9.84
N ASP A 305 -16.32 -13.53 -10.30
CA ASP A 305 -17.67 -14.12 -10.35
C ASP A 305 -17.73 -15.29 -11.34
N THR A 306 -17.00 -15.20 -12.45
CA THR A 306 -16.82 -16.32 -13.39
C THR A 306 -16.15 -17.53 -12.74
N LEU A 307 -15.18 -17.30 -11.84
CA LEU A 307 -14.42 -18.36 -11.14
C LEU A 307 -15.16 -18.92 -9.92
N LEU A 308 -15.94 -18.09 -9.26
CA LEU A 308 -16.69 -18.39 -8.03
C LEU A 308 -18.12 -17.83 -8.11
N PRO A 309 -18.99 -18.37 -8.96
CA PRO A 309 -20.32 -17.82 -9.20
C PRO A 309 -21.14 -17.65 -7.92
N GLY A 310 -21.59 -16.42 -7.65
CA GLY A 310 -22.45 -16.08 -6.51
C GLY A 310 -21.82 -16.33 -5.13
N LYS A 311 -20.48 -16.47 -5.04
CA LYS A 311 -19.78 -16.71 -3.77
C LYS A 311 -19.20 -15.46 -3.13
N ALA A 312 -19.11 -14.36 -3.85
CA ALA A 312 -18.67 -13.08 -3.25
C ALA A 312 -19.52 -12.70 -2.02
N GLU A 313 -20.82 -13.01 -2.06
CA GLU A 313 -21.77 -12.75 -0.96
C GLU A 313 -21.85 -13.87 0.09
N LYS A 314 -21.23 -15.02 -0.15
CA LYS A 314 -21.39 -16.25 0.65
C LYS A 314 -20.09 -16.81 1.22
N MET A 315 -18.96 -16.12 1.02
CA MET A 315 -17.70 -16.54 1.63
C MET A 315 -17.78 -16.38 3.15
N GLU A 316 -17.53 -17.45 3.89
CA GLU A 316 -17.49 -17.40 5.34
C GLU A 316 -16.21 -16.71 5.80
N LEU A 317 -16.38 -15.69 6.65
CA LEU A 317 -15.27 -15.01 7.30
C LEU A 317 -14.63 -15.93 8.32
N HIS A 318 -13.29 -16.04 8.30
CA HIS A 318 -12.54 -16.81 9.28
C HIS A 318 -12.89 -16.39 10.72
N HIS A 319 -13.01 -17.35 11.65
CA HIS A 319 -13.46 -17.09 13.02
C HIS A 319 -12.59 -16.05 13.77
N ALA A 320 -11.28 -16.05 13.56
CA ALA A 320 -10.38 -15.04 14.15
C ALA A 320 -10.66 -13.62 13.64
N ALA A 321 -11.17 -13.47 12.40
CA ALA A 321 -11.59 -12.18 11.86
C ALA A 321 -12.96 -11.76 12.40
N GLN A 322 -13.86 -12.70 12.68
CA GLN A 322 -15.16 -12.39 13.32
C GLN A 322 -14.94 -11.82 14.72
N ALA A 323 -13.98 -12.35 15.48
CA ALA A 323 -13.63 -11.83 16.79
C ALA A 323 -13.09 -10.39 16.74
N ALA A 324 -12.39 -10.00 15.66
CA ALA A 324 -11.83 -8.66 15.51
C ALA A 324 -12.89 -7.56 15.44
N ASN A 325 -14.08 -7.85 14.92
CA ASN A 325 -15.17 -6.87 14.82
C ASN A 325 -15.67 -6.36 16.18
N VAL A 326 -15.48 -7.14 17.26
CA VAL A 326 -15.86 -6.77 18.63
C VAL A 326 -14.83 -5.84 19.29
N LEU A 327 -13.68 -5.59 18.64
CA LEU A 327 -12.47 -5.10 19.28
C LEU A 327 -12.08 -3.66 18.91
N LEU A 328 -12.95 -2.93 18.23
CA LEU A 328 -12.74 -1.53 17.87
C LEU A 328 -12.39 -0.70 19.13
N GLY A 329 -11.15 -0.23 19.22
CA GLY A 329 -10.63 0.60 20.33
C GLY A 329 -9.74 -0.12 21.35
N LYS A 330 -9.65 -1.45 21.38
CA LYS A 330 -8.76 -2.19 22.30
C LYS A 330 -7.45 -2.65 21.63
N ALA A 331 -7.36 -2.67 20.30
CA ALA A 331 -6.22 -3.22 19.57
C ALA A 331 -4.90 -2.50 19.88
N SER A 332 -4.87 -1.17 19.86
CA SER A 332 -3.67 -0.39 20.20
C SER A 332 -3.22 -0.63 21.65
N ARG A 333 -4.17 -0.74 22.59
CA ARG A 333 -3.84 -1.07 23.98
C ARG A 333 -3.29 -2.48 24.13
N MET A 334 -3.74 -3.42 23.32
CA MET A 334 -3.20 -4.78 23.27
C MET A 334 -1.75 -4.76 22.79
N ALA A 335 -1.44 -4.03 21.72
CA ALA A 335 -0.09 -3.87 21.19
C ALA A 335 0.86 -3.25 22.25
N VAL A 336 0.44 -2.20 22.94
CA VAL A 336 1.21 -1.60 24.04
C VAL A 336 1.50 -2.63 25.14
N ARG A 337 0.51 -3.42 25.54
CA ARG A 337 0.71 -4.48 26.57
C ARG A 337 1.68 -5.57 26.15
N HIS A 338 1.76 -5.91 24.86
CA HIS A 338 2.76 -6.86 24.37
C HIS A 338 4.17 -6.28 24.48
N ASN A 339 4.36 -4.99 24.14
CA ASN A 339 5.63 -4.30 24.34
C ASN A 339 6.06 -4.28 25.82
N GLU A 340 5.14 -3.86 26.71
CA GLU A 340 5.41 -3.73 28.15
C GLU A 340 5.75 -5.08 28.80
N ASN A 341 5.12 -6.15 28.37
CA ASN A 341 5.30 -7.49 28.93
C ASN A 341 6.30 -8.36 28.15
N ASN A 342 6.91 -7.82 27.08
CA ASN A 342 7.81 -8.55 26.16
C ASN A 342 7.21 -9.91 25.72
N GLN A 343 5.92 -9.93 25.40
CA GLN A 343 5.21 -11.14 24.99
C GLN A 343 5.08 -11.18 23.48
N PRO A 344 5.38 -12.33 22.83
CA PRO A 344 5.18 -12.47 21.40
C PRO A 344 3.70 -12.40 21.02
N LEU A 345 3.40 -11.83 19.87
CA LEU A 345 2.06 -11.80 19.30
C LEU A 345 1.75 -13.05 18.49
N GLN A 346 2.78 -13.64 17.89
CA GLN A 346 2.72 -14.95 17.24
C GLN A 346 3.84 -15.83 17.76
N ARG A 347 3.58 -17.12 17.86
CA ARG A 347 4.58 -18.12 18.23
C ARG A 347 4.67 -19.17 17.13
N ARG A 348 5.88 -19.68 16.89
CA ARG A 348 6.15 -20.65 15.81
C ARG A 348 5.36 -21.96 15.93
N ASP A 349 5.00 -22.38 17.12
CA ASP A 349 4.14 -23.55 17.33
C ASP A 349 2.75 -23.44 16.69
N LEU A 350 2.32 -22.21 16.36
CA LEU A 350 1.07 -21.95 15.63
C LEU A 350 1.16 -22.29 14.13
N TYR A 351 2.37 -22.49 13.60
CA TYR A 351 2.62 -22.79 12.18
C TYR A 351 2.51 -24.29 11.87
N ALA A 352 2.41 -25.14 12.89
CA ALA A 352 2.18 -26.55 12.67
C ALA A 352 0.80 -26.71 12.00
N THR A 353 0.79 -26.64 10.67
CA THR A 353 -0.33 -27.08 9.86
C THR A 353 -0.62 -28.50 10.23
N ARG A 354 -1.87 -28.84 10.54
CA ARG A 354 -2.26 -30.22 10.87
C ARG A 354 -1.83 -31.15 9.73
N GLY A 355 -0.65 -31.82 9.89
CA GLY A 355 -0.12 -32.78 8.94
C GLY A 355 1.01 -32.32 8.01
N TYR A 356 1.59 -31.11 8.22
CA TYR A 356 2.75 -30.65 7.46
C TYR A 356 3.96 -30.45 8.38
N GLU A 357 5.02 -31.23 8.18
CA GLU A 357 6.34 -30.97 8.76
C GLU A 357 7.14 -30.09 7.79
N PRO A 358 7.69 -28.93 8.22
CA PRO A 358 8.52 -28.10 7.36
C PRO A 358 9.73 -28.90 6.85
N LEU A 359 10.00 -28.86 5.56
CA LEU A 359 11.11 -29.55 4.90
C LEU A 359 12.49 -29.26 5.52
N ASN A 360 12.64 -28.18 6.27
CA ASN A 360 13.89 -27.80 6.94
C ASN A 360 14.22 -28.59 8.22
N GLU A 361 13.32 -29.38 8.79
CA GLU A 361 13.63 -30.22 9.96
C GLU A 361 14.06 -31.64 9.57
N ILE A 362 13.78 -32.08 8.35
CA ILE A 362 14.12 -33.44 7.88
C ILE A 362 15.66 -33.62 7.74
N GLY A 363 16.42 -32.53 7.62
CA GLY A 363 17.88 -32.56 7.45
C GLY A 363 18.70 -32.62 8.75
N ARG A 364 18.11 -32.40 9.95
CA ARG A 364 18.86 -32.31 11.21
C ARG A 364 18.83 -33.57 12.10
N HIS A 365 18.06 -34.57 11.71
CA HIS A 365 17.98 -35.84 12.47
C HIS A 365 18.69 -37.05 11.84
N ARG A 366 19.53 -36.83 10.81
CA ARG A 366 20.40 -37.86 10.27
C ARG A 366 21.85 -37.38 10.21
N SER A 367 22.50 -37.31 11.34
CA SER A 367 23.96 -37.39 11.45
C SER A 367 24.31 -37.95 12.84
#